data_6a08f1748f872270430a6e3425c4d1ab
#
_entry.id   6a08f1748f872270430a6e3425c4d1ab
#
_cell.length_a   1.000
_cell.length_b   1.000
_cell.length_c   1.000
_cell.angle_alpha   90.00
_cell.angle_beta   90.00
_cell.angle_gamma   90.00
#
_symmetry.space_group_name_H-M   'P 1'
#
loop_
_entity.id
_entity.type
_entity.pdbx_description
1 polymer ?
#
loop_
_entity_poly.entity_id
_entity_poly.type
_entity_poly.pdbx_seq_one_letter_code
_entity_poly.pdbx_strand_id
1 'polypeptide(L)'
;MFDAYDRILERVRKGDRLKTPDDRTGQPFTVESVDPEGISIKTAKGGKIRMGLFTFETAVKFLADQGVAGDRWLEVKDQDFQMLLNMENDRVRASSYVIALLGAAGVIDIDGGRPNKVRLASPKTA
;
A
#
# COMPACT_ATOMS: atom_id res chain seq x y z
N MET A 1 -0.36 12.11 14.01
CA MET A 1 -0.25 12.21 12.55
C MET A 1 0.64 11.10 12.03
N PHE A 2 0.22 10.43 10.99
CA PHE A 2 1.02 9.35 10.39
C PHE A 2 1.96 9.95 9.34
N ASP A 3 3.17 9.42 9.28
CA ASP A 3 4.20 9.85 8.33
C ASP A 3 4.42 8.82 7.22
N ALA A 4 3.38 8.05 6.91
CA ALA A 4 3.48 6.94 5.96
C ALA A 4 3.96 7.40 4.58
N TYR A 5 3.40 8.50 4.07
CA TYR A 5 3.78 8.98 2.76
C TYR A 5 5.20 9.54 2.73
N ASP A 6 5.67 10.12 3.83
CA ASP A 6 7.06 10.56 3.93
C ASP A 6 8.02 9.39 3.77
N ARG A 7 7.68 8.24 4.35
CA ARG A 7 8.50 7.03 4.20
C ARG A 7 8.50 6.51 2.77
N ILE A 8 7.36 6.62 2.09
CA ILE A 8 7.28 6.27 0.68
C ILE A 8 8.22 7.17 -0.14
N LEU A 9 8.18 8.48 0.11
CA LEU A 9 9.05 9.43 -0.57
C LEU A 9 10.54 9.12 -0.36
N GLU A 10 10.89 8.60 0.81
CA GLU A 10 12.27 8.24 1.12
C GLU A 10 12.73 6.95 0.43
N ARG A 11 11.83 6.00 0.23
CA ARG A 11 12.20 4.62 -0.13
C ARG A 11 11.76 4.17 -1.51
N VAL A 12 10.73 4.79 -2.06
CA VAL A 12 10.20 4.42 -3.38
C VAL A 12 10.64 5.46 -4.39
N ARG A 13 11.17 5.00 -5.52
CA ARG A 13 11.72 5.89 -6.54
C ARG A 13 11.15 5.56 -7.92
N LYS A 14 11.13 6.56 -8.78
CA LYS A 14 10.80 6.36 -10.19
C LYS A 14 11.67 5.24 -10.77
N GLY A 15 11.03 4.32 -11.46
CA GLY A 15 11.69 3.17 -12.08
C GLY A 15 11.69 1.92 -11.24
N ASP A 16 11.31 2.00 -9.97
CA ASP A 16 11.23 0.81 -9.12
C ASP A 16 10.20 -0.17 -9.68
N ARG A 17 10.54 -1.44 -9.64
CA ARG A 17 9.63 -2.51 -10.04
C ARG A 17 9.22 -3.28 -8.81
N LEU A 18 7.93 -3.36 -8.59
CA LEU A 18 7.34 -4.01 -7.43
C LEU A 18 6.29 -5.02 -7.89
N LYS A 19 5.70 -5.73 -6.94
CA LYS A 19 4.71 -6.75 -7.20
C LYS A 19 3.55 -6.59 -6.22
N THR A 20 2.33 -6.86 -6.67
CA THR A 20 1.17 -6.90 -5.78
C THR A 20 1.32 -8.04 -4.76
N PRO A 21 0.60 -7.97 -3.60
CA PRO A 21 0.97 -8.77 -2.42
C PRO A 21 0.85 -10.29 -2.53
N ASP A 22 0.04 -10.83 -3.44
CA ASP A 22 -0.17 -12.27 -3.50
C ASP A 22 1.07 -12.99 -4.01
N ASP A 23 1.61 -13.95 -3.25
CA ASP A 23 2.82 -14.69 -3.61
C ASP A 23 2.66 -15.53 -4.87
N ARG A 24 1.45 -15.96 -5.19
CA ARG A 24 1.17 -16.86 -6.32
C ARG A 24 0.73 -16.14 -7.57
N THR A 25 -0.09 -15.09 -7.42
CA THR A 25 -0.72 -14.37 -8.54
C THR A 25 -0.33 -12.90 -8.60
N GLY A 26 0.65 -12.49 -7.80
CA GLY A 26 1.10 -11.10 -7.77
C GLY A 26 1.56 -10.64 -9.14
N GLN A 27 1.13 -9.44 -9.51
CA GLN A 27 1.44 -8.86 -10.81
C GLN A 27 2.51 -7.78 -10.65
N PRO A 28 3.52 -7.75 -11.52
CA PRO A 28 4.53 -6.71 -11.47
C PRO A 28 3.95 -5.37 -11.90
N PHE A 29 4.49 -4.30 -11.34
CA PHE A 29 4.19 -2.94 -11.78
C PHE A 29 5.44 -2.08 -11.63
N THR A 30 5.46 -0.97 -12.33
CA THR A 30 6.61 -0.06 -12.32
C THR A 30 6.18 1.30 -11.79
N VAL A 31 6.99 1.90 -10.94
CA VAL A 31 6.75 3.26 -10.45
C VAL A 31 7.13 4.24 -11.55
N GLU A 32 6.15 4.99 -12.06
CA GLU A 32 6.36 5.97 -13.12
C GLU A 32 6.76 7.33 -12.59
N SER A 33 6.17 7.75 -11.48
CA SER A 33 6.50 9.02 -10.85
C SER A 33 6.19 8.98 -9.36
N VAL A 34 6.98 9.71 -8.60
CA VAL A 34 6.79 9.91 -7.16
C VAL A 34 6.94 11.40 -6.89
N ASP A 35 5.92 12.02 -6.33
CA ASP A 35 5.96 13.44 -5.97
C ASP A 35 5.26 13.66 -4.63
N PRO A 36 5.35 14.88 -4.05
CA PRO A 36 4.75 15.11 -2.72
C PRO A 36 3.24 14.90 -2.64
N GLU A 37 2.55 14.86 -3.77
CA GLU A 37 1.10 14.74 -3.79
C GLU A 37 0.61 13.32 -4.10
N GLY A 38 1.45 12.48 -4.67
CA GLY A 38 1.03 11.12 -5.03
C GLY A 38 2.06 10.35 -5.84
N ILE A 39 1.66 9.15 -6.21
CA ILE A 39 2.46 8.21 -7.00
C ILE A 39 1.66 7.77 -8.21
N SER A 40 2.32 7.71 -9.36
CA SER A 40 1.76 7.10 -10.55
C SER A 40 2.53 5.83 -10.88
N ILE A 41 1.81 4.78 -11.24
CA ILE A 41 2.40 3.49 -11.60
C ILE A 41 1.92 3.04 -12.97
N LYS A 42 2.68 2.12 -13.55
CA LYS A 42 2.29 1.41 -14.77
C LYS A 42 2.08 -0.05 -14.42
N THR A 43 0.88 -0.56 -14.72
CA THR A 43 0.53 -1.95 -14.42
C THR A 43 1.18 -2.91 -15.42
N ALA A 44 1.13 -4.21 -15.12
CA ALA A 44 1.67 -5.24 -16.00
C ALA A 44 1.06 -5.21 -17.40
N LYS A 45 -0.20 -4.77 -17.50
CA LYS A 45 -0.92 -4.67 -18.78
C LYS A 45 -0.72 -3.33 -19.48
N GLY A 46 0.11 -2.45 -18.92
CA GLY A 46 0.41 -1.15 -19.51
C GLY A 46 -0.52 -0.02 -19.09
N GLY A 47 -1.52 -0.28 -18.26
CA GLY A 47 -2.39 0.77 -17.72
C GLY A 47 -1.67 1.65 -16.72
N LYS A 48 -2.12 2.89 -16.57
CA LYS A 48 -1.56 3.82 -15.60
C LYS A 48 -2.56 4.08 -14.49
N ILE A 49 -2.08 4.11 -13.25
CA ILE A 49 -2.90 4.39 -12.07
C ILE A 49 -2.19 5.44 -11.24
N ARG A 50 -2.92 6.46 -10.82
CA ARG A 50 -2.42 7.45 -9.89
C ARG A 50 -3.09 7.27 -8.53
N MET A 51 -2.26 7.35 -7.49
CA MET A 51 -2.70 7.24 -6.10
C MET A 51 -2.22 8.47 -5.34
N GLY A 52 -3.17 9.21 -4.75
CA GLY A 52 -2.84 10.39 -3.96
C GLY A 52 -2.26 10.03 -2.59
N LEU A 53 -1.54 10.97 -2.01
CA LEU A 53 -0.92 10.78 -0.69
C LEU A 53 -1.96 10.39 0.38
N PHE A 54 -3.16 10.95 0.32
CA PHE A 54 -4.19 10.67 1.33
C PHE A 54 -4.68 9.23 1.28
N THR A 55 -4.60 8.57 0.14
CA THR A 55 -4.94 7.15 0.06
C THR A 55 -4.01 6.32 0.95
N PHE A 56 -2.73 6.62 0.94
CA PHE A 56 -1.73 5.94 1.78
C PHE A 56 -1.94 6.27 3.26
N GLU A 57 -2.14 7.54 3.58
CA GLU A 57 -2.37 7.97 4.96
C GLU A 57 -3.65 7.35 5.53
N THR A 58 -4.71 7.30 4.73
CA THR A 58 -5.98 6.70 5.12
C THR A 58 -5.83 5.20 5.38
N ALA A 59 -5.06 4.50 4.56
CA ALA A 59 -4.80 3.08 4.77
C ALA A 59 -4.12 2.84 6.13
N VAL A 60 -3.10 3.59 6.44
CA VAL A 60 -2.37 3.45 7.71
C VAL A 60 -3.25 3.84 8.90
N LYS A 61 -4.02 4.91 8.76
CA LYS A 61 -4.94 5.33 9.81
C LYS A 61 -5.99 4.25 10.09
N PHE A 62 -6.55 3.63 9.06
CA PHE A 62 -7.50 2.54 9.23
C PHE A 62 -6.88 1.38 10.02
N LEU A 63 -5.68 0.95 9.64
CA LEU A 63 -5.00 -0.14 10.33
C LEU A 63 -4.72 0.22 11.80
N ALA A 64 -4.30 1.45 12.07
CA ALA A 64 -4.04 1.90 13.43
C ALA A 64 -5.33 1.95 14.25
N ASP A 65 -6.41 2.50 13.69
CA ASP A 65 -7.70 2.61 14.37
C ASP A 65 -8.29 1.24 14.69
N GLN A 66 -8.03 0.23 13.85
CA GLN A 66 -8.48 -1.15 14.06
C GLN A 66 -7.52 -1.96 14.94
N GLY A 67 -6.42 -1.37 15.37
CA GLY A 67 -5.42 -2.08 16.19
C GLY A 67 -4.72 -3.22 15.46
N VAL A 68 -4.53 -3.10 14.15
CA VAL A 68 -3.94 -4.14 13.31
C VAL A 68 -2.42 -4.02 13.34
N ALA A 69 -1.82 -4.60 14.37
CA ALA A 69 -0.37 -4.58 14.61
C ALA A 69 -0.01 -5.76 15.51
N GLY A 70 1.27 -6.07 15.64
CA GLY A 70 1.73 -7.18 16.47
C GLY A 70 1.17 -8.51 15.98
N ASP A 71 0.41 -9.19 16.82
CA ASP A 71 -0.19 -10.49 16.48
C ASP A 71 -1.49 -10.37 15.68
N ARG A 72 -1.98 -9.17 15.49
CA ARG A 72 -3.24 -8.95 14.77
C ARG A 72 -2.98 -8.59 13.32
N TRP A 73 -3.55 -9.38 12.44
CA TRP A 73 -3.49 -9.18 10.99
C TRP A 73 -4.88 -8.85 10.46
N LEU A 74 -4.93 -8.07 9.38
CA LEU A 74 -6.16 -7.79 8.64
C LEU A 74 -6.04 -8.41 7.25
N GLU A 75 -7.09 -9.09 6.80
CA GLU A 75 -7.12 -9.58 5.42
C GLU A 75 -7.21 -8.40 4.45
N VAL A 76 -6.41 -8.45 3.39
CA VAL A 76 -6.45 -7.42 2.33
C VAL A 76 -7.84 -7.31 1.72
N LYS A 77 -8.61 -8.41 1.71
CA LYS A 77 -9.96 -8.45 1.17
C LYS A 77 -11.03 -7.86 2.09
N ASP A 78 -10.66 -7.40 3.29
CA ASP A 78 -11.63 -6.77 4.19
C ASP A 78 -12.44 -5.71 3.47
N GLN A 79 -13.77 -5.82 3.50
CA GLN A 79 -14.64 -4.95 2.73
C GLN A 79 -14.54 -3.49 3.12
N ASP A 80 -14.47 -3.22 4.41
CA ASP A 80 -14.38 -1.84 4.89
C ASP A 80 -13.08 -1.21 4.45
N PHE A 81 -11.99 -1.96 4.54
CA PHE A 81 -10.68 -1.50 4.09
C PHE A 81 -10.67 -1.20 2.59
N GLN A 82 -11.17 -2.13 1.78
CA GLN A 82 -11.24 -1.96 0.33
C GLN A 82 -12.10 -0.76 -0.06
N MET A 83 -13.25 -0.64 0.57
CA MET A 83 -14.19 0.43 0.27
C MET A 83 -13.59 1.80 0.58
N LEU A 84 -12.93 1.91 1.73
CA LEU A 84 -12.29 3.14 2.16
C LEU A 84 -11.18 3.56 1.19
N LEU A 85 -10.32 2.64 0.80
CA LEU A 85 -9.23 2.94 -0.14
C LEU A 85 -9.76 3.34 -1.51
N ASN A 86 -10.80 2.68 -2.00
CA ASN A 86 -11.39 3.03 -3.29
C ASN A 86 -12.03 4.42 -3.26
N MET A 87 -12.68 4.78 -2.17
CA MET A 87 -13.27 6.11 -2.02
C MET A 87 -12.20 7.21 -2.00
N GLU A 88 -11.12 6.99 -1.26
CA GLU A 88 -10.03 7.96 -1.16
C GLU A 88 -9.29 8.13 -2.50
N ASN A 89 -9.31 7.12 -3.35
CA ASN A 89 -8.63 7.17 -4.63
C ASN A 89 -9.60 7.43 -5.80
N ASP A 90 -10.60 8.27 -5.58
CA ASP A 90 -11.59 8.66 -6.59
C ASP A 90 -12.29 7.46 -7.24
N ARG A 91 -12.52 6.41 -6.44
CA ARG A 91 -13.16 5.15 -6.86
C ARG A 91 -12.33 4.33 -7.86
N VAL A 92 -11.06 4.69 -8.06
CA VAL A 92 -10.15 3.88 -8.86
C VAL A 92 -9.57 2.78 -7.98
N ARG A 93 -9.74 1.54 -8.38
CA ARG A 93 -9.25 0.37 -7.64
C ARG A 93 -7.73 0.35 -7.65
N ALA A 94 -7.14 0.55 -6.47
CA ALA A 94 -5.69 0.60 -6.34
C ALA A 94 -5.19 -0.05 -5.06
N SER A 95 -6.04 -0.71 -4.28
CA SER A 95 -5.68 -1.23 -2.95
C SER A 95 -4.45 -2.13 -2.97
N SER A 96 -4.34 -3.04 -3.94
CA SER A 96 -3.17 -3.93 -4.04
C SER A 96 -1.87 -3.17 -4.26
N TYR A 97 -1.92 -2.10 -5.03
CA TYR A 97 -0.75 -1.26 -5.30
C TYR A 97 -0.40 -0.40 -4.10
N VAL A 98 -1.40 0.16 -3.44
CA VAL A 98 -1.20 0.92 -2.19
C VAL A 98 -0.50 0.06 -1.15
N ILE A 99 -0.97 -1.16 -0.96
CA ILE A 99 -0.40 -2.11 -0.01
C ILE A 99 1.04 -2.47 -0.38
N ALA A 100 1.30 -2.78 -1.65
CA ALA A 100 2.66 -3.11 -2.10
C ALA A 100 3.63 -1.96 -1.86
N LEU A 101 3.20 -0.72 -2.12
CA LEU A 101 4.03 0.47 -1.92
C LEU A 101 4.30 0.73 -0.43
N LEU A 102 3.28 0.58 0.42
CA LEU A 102 3.47 0.71 1.87
C LEU A 102 4.41 -0.36 2.42
N GLY A 103 4.31 -1.58 1.89
CA GLY A 103 5.22 -2.67 2.24
C GLY A 103 6.66 -2.37 1.83
N ALA A 104 6.86 -1.87 0.61
CA ALA A 104 8.18 -1.49 0.12
C ALA A 104 8.80 -0.36 0.96
N ALA A 105 7.97 0.53 1.48
CA ALA A 105 8.42 1.62 2.35
C ALA A 105 8.66 1.18 3.80
N GLY A 106 8.34 -0.07 4.14
CA GLY A 106 8.52 -0.58 5.50
C GLY A 106 7.48 -0.11 6.50
N VAL A 107 6.36 0.45 6.03
CA VAL A 107 5.29 0.96 6.89
C VAL A 107 4.39 -0.16 7.38
N ILE A 108 4.21 -1.19 6.58
CA ILE A 108 3.40 -2.36 6.91
C ILE A 108 4.17 -3.64 6.62
N ASP A 109 3.78 -4.71 7.31
CA ASP A 109 4.19 -6.07 6.97
C ASP A 109 3.11 -6.70 6.10
N ILE A 110 3.52 -7.50 5.14
CA ILE A 110 2.61 -8.20 4.23
C ILE A 110 2.84 -9.70 4.36
N ASP A 111 1.74 -10.44 4.55
CA ASP A 111 1.73 -11.89 4.38
C ASP A 111 1.09 -12.18 3.03
N GLY A 112 1.88 -12.61 2.07
CA GLY A 112 1.43 -12.88 0.70
C GLY A 112 0.78 -14.23 0.50
N GLY A 113 0.55 -14.99 1.57
CA GLY A 113 -0.16 -16.27 1.54
C GLY A 113 -1.64 -16.09 1.19
N ARG A 114 -2.41 -17.13 1.40
CA ARG A 114 -3.85 -17.09 1.11
C ARG A 114 -4.65 -17.39 2.38
N PRO A 115 -5.44 -16.41 2.86
CA PRO A 115 -5.65 -15.07 2.30
C PRO A 115 -4.46 -14.14 2.56
N ASN A 116 -4.27 -13.14 1.70
CA ASN A 116 -3.28 -12.09 1.90
C ASN A 116 -3.65 -11.26 3.12
N LYS A 117 -2.68 -10.92 3.95
CA LYS A 117 -2.90 -10.17 5.19
C LYS A 117 -1.87 -9.07 5.33
N VAL A 118 -2.24 -8.04 6.08
CA VAL A 118 -1.37 -6.90 6.38
C VAL A 118 -1.46 -6.55 7.85
N ARG A 119 -0.43 -5.92 8.36
CA ARG A 119 -0.40 -5.30 9.69
C ARG A 119 0.58 -4.14 9.67
N LEU A 120 0.43 -3.22 10.61
CA LEU A 120 1.42 -2.16 10.77
C LEU A 120 2.74 -2.78 11.19
N ALA A 121 3.83 -2.34 10.56
CA ALA A 121 5.16 -2.77 10.92
C ALA A 121 5.51 -2.25 12.31
N SER A 122 6.23 -3.07 13.09
CA SER A 122 6.73 -2.62 14.38
C SER A 122 7.76 -1.51 14.18
N PRO A 123 7.76 -0.46 15.03
CA PRO A 123 8.80 0.55 14.96
C PRO A 123 10.16 -0.12 15.14
N LYS A 124 11.06 0.11 14.20
CA LYS A 124 12.43 -0.36 14.36
C LYS A 124 13.14 0.59 15.30
N THR A 125 13.44 0.12 16.48
CA THR A 125 14.37 0.83 17.33
C THR A 125 15.75 0.71 16.70
N ALA A 126 16.35 1.86 16.46
CA ALA A 126 17.69 1.90 15.92
C ALA A 126 18.67 1.25 16.90
#